data_3bdb1e5c5f8bc5503c49a180de116a16
#
_entry.id   3bdb1e5c5f8bc5503c49a180de116a16
#
_cell.length_a   1.000
_cell.length_b   1.000
_cell.length_c   1.000
_cell.angle_alpha   90.00
_cell.angle_beta   90.00
_cell.angle_gamma   90.00
#
_symmetry.space_group_name_H-M   'P 1'
#
loop_
_entity.id
_entity.type
_entity.pdbx_description
1 polymer ?
#
loop_
_entity_poly.entity_id
_entity_poly.type
_entity_poly.pdbx_seq_one_letter_code
_entity_poly.pdbx_strand_id
1 'polypeptide(L)'
;MIAKSDTVAIGWCDNGTTDGKFTEGLMTAVIAGPNNGMRFTTSIRVQGNQIGRQRQILFDYWADKLKTDWILWVDSDIVLNLEAIHKLWQTADKVNRPVVSGVYFISKENEGSLMRPFPVLFDDVSEFEVRYHHPLPDNQVIRCDSAGFGFVLMHKSIVPKMRAAYPG
;
A
#
# COMPACT_ATOMS: atom_id res chain seq x y z
N MET A 1 -12.03 12.48 -4.31
CA MET A 1 -12.79 11.25 -4.61
C MET A 1 -12.26 10.68 -5.92
N ILE A 2 -12.04 9.37 -5.98
CA ILE A 2 -11.58 8.70 -7.20
C ILE A 2 -12.72 8.72 -8.24
N ALA A 3 -12.38 9.08 -9.48
CA ALA A 3 -13.35 9.08 -10.57
C ALA A 3 -13.66 7.64 -11.02
N LYS A 4 -14.91 7.39 -11.49
CA LYS A 4 -15.29 6.08 -12.03
C LYS A 4 -14.46 5.65 -13.25
N SER A 5 -13.82 6.60 -13.92
CA SER A 5 -12.92 6.35 -15.06
C SER A 5 -11.50 5.99 -14.65
N ASP A 6 -11.10 6.27 -13.40
CA ASP A 6 -9.74 6.03 -12.94
C ASP A 6 -9.41 4.53 -12.94
N THR A 7 -8.19 4.21 -13.33
CA THR A 7 -7.69 2.84 -13.47
C THR A 7 -6.64 2.54 -12.41
N VAL A 8 -6.58 1.28 -11.98
CA VAL A 8 -5.67 0.83 -10.92
C VAL A 8 -4.80 -0.31 -11.42
N ALA A 9 -3.49 -0.20 -11.20
CA ALA A 9 -2.59 -1.34 -11.22
C ALA A 9 -2.53 -1.97 -9.82
N ILE A 10 -2.34 -3.29 -9.73
CA ILE A 10 -1.95 -3.96 -8.49
C ILE A 10 -0.49 -4.35 -8.61
N GLY A 11 0.32 -3.97 -7.63
CA GLY A 11 1.74 -4.26 -7.61
C GLY A 11 2.18 -4.97 -6.35
N TRP A 12 2.99 -6.04 -6.48
CA TRP A 12 3.58 -6.73 -5.35
C TRP A 12 4.99 -7.24 -5.64
N CYS A 13 5.72 -7.46 -4.56
CA CYS A 13 7.06 -8.03 -4.59
C CYS A 13 7.07 -9.34 -3.82
N ASP A 14 7.82 -10.34 -4.28
CA ASP A 14 8.00 -11.61 -3.59
C ASP A 14 9.37 -12.23 -3.89
N ASN A 15 9.69 -13.30 -3.19
CA ASN A 15 10.92 -14.07 -3.35
C ASN A 15 10.77 -15.32 -4.25
N GLY A 16 9.64 -15.45 -4.94
CA GLY A 16 9.29 -16.61 -5.77
C GLY A 16 8.07 -17.37 -5.26
N THR A 17 7.63 -17.11 -4.04
CA THR A 17 6.45 -17.72 -3.43
C THR A 17 5.51 -16.66 -2.89
N THR A 18 4.23 -16.96 -2.85
CA THR A 18 3.19 -16.13 -2.24
C THR A 18 2.34 -16.98 -1.31
N ASP A 19 1.77 -16.37 -0.28
CA ASP A 19 0.79 -17.03 0.58
C ASP A 19 -0.51 -17.34 -0.19
N GLY A 20 -1.11 -18.50 0.06
CA GLY A 20 -2.36 -18.89 -0.60
C GLY A 20 -3.52 -17.95 -0.30
N LYS A 21 -3.59 -17.41 0.94
CA LYS A 21 -4.62 -16.43 1.30
C LYS A 21 -4.40 -15.08 0.64
N PHE A 22 -3.14 -14.67 0.42
CA PHE A 22 -2.83 -13.51 -0.40
C PHE A 22 -3.37 -13.70 -1.81
N THR A 23 -3.11 -14.84 -2.43
CA THR A 23 -3.56 -15.15 -3.80
C THR A 23 -5.08 -15.16 -3.90
N GLU A 24 -5.78 -15.80 -2.95
CA GLU A 24 -7.24 -15.82 -2.89
C GLU A 24 -7.83 -14.41 -2.74
N GLY A 25 -7.29 -13.61 -1.82
CA GLY A 25 -7.69 -12.23 -1.61
C GLY A 25 -7.46 -11.35 -2.83
N LEU A 26 -6.31 -11.51 -3.52
CA LEU A 26 -6.01 -10.81 -4.75
C LEU A 26 -7.01 -11.14 -5.86
N MET A 27 -7.31 -12.40 -6.07
CA MET A 27 -8.32 -12.83 -7.07
C MET A 27 -9.70 -12.30 -6.73
N THR A 28 -10.10 -12.38 -5.46
CA THR A 28 -11.38 -11.82 -4.99
C THR A 28 -11.46 -10.33 -5.27
N ALA A 29 -10.40 -9.58 -4.98
CA ALA A 29 -10.33 -8.14 -5.24
C ALA A 29 -10.49 -7.80 -6.74
N VAL A 30 -9.81 -8.55 -7.60
CA VAL A 30 -9.87 -8.32 -9.06
C VAL A 30 -11.25 -8.66 -9.62
N ILE A 31 -11.87 -9.76 -9.17
CA ILE A 31 -13.19 -10.21 -9.66
C ILE A 31 -14.31 -9.29 -9.15
N ALA A 32 -14.31 -8.95 -7.88
CA ALA A 32 -15.37 -8.16 -7.26
C ALA A 32 -15.13 -6.63 -7.34
N GLY A 33 -13.92 -6.20 -7.65
CA GLY A 33 -13.54 -4.78 -7.73
C GLY A 33 -14.42 -3.96 -8.67
N PRO A 34 -14.71 -4.40 -9.90
CA PRO A 34 -15.55 -3.65 -10.84
C PRO A 34 -16.95 -3.34 -10.29
N ASN A 35 -17.56 -4.27 -9.55
CA ASN A 35 -18.86 -4.07 -8.91
C ASN A 35 -18.82 -3.01 -7.79
N ASN A 36 -17.63 -2.72 -7.27
CA ASN A 36 -17.36 -1.72 -6.24
C ASN A 36 -16.74 -0.43 -6.82
N GLY A 37 -16.75 -0.27 -8.13
CA GLY A 37 -16.22 0.91 -8.80
C GLY A 37 -14.71 0.95 -8.95
N MET A 38 -14.00 -0.14 -8.65
CA MET A 38 -12.55 -0.24 -8.78
C MET A 38 -12.18 -0.95 -10.10
N ARG A 39 -11.51 -0.22 -10.99
CA ARG A 39 -11.08 -0.76 -12.29
C ARG A 39 -9.63 -1.23 -12.23
N PHE A 40 -9.42 -2.45 -11.78
CA PHE A 40 -8.13 -3.09 -11.89
C PHE A 40 -7.87 -3.49 -13.36
N THR A 41 -6.83 -2.91 -13.95
CA THR A 41 -6.52 -3.12 -15.38
C THR A 41 -5.20 -3.82 -15.60
N THR A 42 -4.33 -3.87 -14.60
CA THR A 42 -2.99 -4.43 -14.72
C THR A 42 -2.53 -4.98 -13.39
N SER A 43 -1.80 -6.08 -13.43
CA SER A 43 -1.01 -6.56 -12.29
C SER A 43 0.48 -6.53 -12.61
N ILE A 44 1.30 -6.17 -11.64
CA ILE A 44 2.76 -6.10 -11.76
C ILE A 44 3.36 -6.90 -10.62
N ARG A 45 4.20 -7.85 -10.95
CA ARG A 45 4.97 -8.64 -9.99
C ARG A 45 6.45 -8.46 -10.22
N VAL A 46 7.21 -8.20 -9.17
CA VAL A 46 8.67 -8.19 -9.22
C VAL A 46 9.22 -9.21 -8.24
N GLN A 47 9.91 -10.20 -8.77
CA GLN A 47 10.53 -11.25 -7.96
C GLN A 47 11.98 -10.89 -7.63
N GLY A 48 12.41 -11.20 -6.41
CA GLY A 48 13.80 -11.01 -5.96
C GLY A 48 13.94 -11.16 -4.46
N ASN A 49 15.14 -10.80 -3.95
CA ASN A 49 15.48 -10.93 -2.53
C ASN A 49 15.83 -9.58 -1.88
N GLN A 50 15.69 -8.47 -2.62
CA GLN A 50 15.97 -7.12 -2.13
C GLN A 50 14.75 -6.25 -2.30
N ILE A 51 13.93 -6.16 -1.28
CA ILE A 51 12.62 -5.49 -1.32
C ILE A 51 12.70 -4.04 -1.82
N GLY A 52 13.70 -3.28 -1.39
CA GLY A 52 13.88 -1.89 -1.85
C GLY A 52 14.09 -1.80 -3.36
N ARG A 53 14.98 -2.65 -3.92
CA ARG A 53 15.22 -2.70 -5.36
C ARG A 53 13.99 -3.19 -6.15
N GLN A 54 13.29 -4.18 -5.62
CA GLN A 54 12.07 -4.69 -6.26
C GLN A 54 11.00 -3.58 -6.33
N ARG A 55 10.79 -2.85 -5.23
CA ARG A 55 9.85 -1.73 -5.16
C ARG A 55 10.25 -0.61 -6.12
N GLN A 56 11.54 -0.31 -6.24
CA GLN A 56 12.02 0.69 -7.20
C GLN A 56 11.72 0.28 -8.65
N ILE A 57 12.02 -0.96 -9.02
CA ILE A 57 11.73 -1.50 -10.37
C ILE A 57 10.23 -1.40 -10.67
N LEU A 58 9.40 -1.80 -9.71
CA LEU A 58 7.96 -1.80 -9.85
C LEU A 58 7.43 -0.36 -9.97
N PHE A 59 7.94 0.55 -9.14
CA PHE A 59 7.60 1.98 -9.19
C PHE A 59 7.93 2.59 -10.54
N ASP A 60 9.15 2.40 -11.05
CA ASP A 60 9.59 2.95 -12.33
C ASP A 60 8.76 2.38 -13.49
N TYR A 61 8.47 1.09 -13.46
CA TYR A 61 7.62 0.47 -14.47
C TYR A 61 6.20 1.05 -14.45
N TRP A 62 5.59 1.20 -13.28
CA TRP A 62 4.28 1.84 -13.16
C TRP A 62 4.32 3.30 -13.60
N ALA A 63 5.29 4.06 -13.12
CA ALA A 63 5.40 5.48 -13.39
C ALA A 63 5.60 5.79 -14.87
N ASP A 64 6.46 5.03 -15.57
CA ASP A 64 6.94 5.35 -16.91
C ASP A 64 6.25 4.56 -18.02
N LYS A 65 5.80 3.34 -17.74
CA LYS A 65 5.30 2.42 -18.76
C LYS A 65 3.80 2.21 -18.72
N LEU A 66 3.19 2.25 -17.54
CA LEU A 66 1.75 2.04 -17.42
C LEU A 66 0.97 3.35 -17.54
N LYS A 67 -0.26 3.23 -18.05
CA LYS A 67 -1.21 4.34 -18.17
C LYS A 67 -2.25 4.36 -17.05
N THR A 68 -2.05 3.57 -15.99
CA THR A 68 -2.97 3.55 -14.85
C THR A 68 -2.81 4.80 -14.00
N ASP A 69 -3.92 5.29 -13.46
CA ASP A 69 -3.96 6.49 -12.62
C ASP A 69 -3.44 6.21 -11.21
N TRP A 70 -3.77 5.02 -10.70
CA TRP A 70 -3.44 4.56 -9.36
C TRP A 70 -2.64 3.26 -9.39
N ILE A 71 -1.91 3.02 -8.32
CA ILE A 71 -1.36 1.72 -8.00
C ILE A 71 -1.73 1.32 -6.57
N LEU A 72 -2.22 0.10 -6.42
CA LEU A 72 -2.39 -0.58 -5.13
C LEU A 72 -1.15 -1.45 -4.90
N TRP A 73 -0.33 -1.05 -3.93
CA TRP A 73 0.81 -1.82 -3.45
C TRP A 73 0.37 -2.78 -2.37
N VAL A 74 0.78 -4.03 -2.49
CA VAL A 74 0.46 -5.07 -1.50
C VAL A 74 1.67 -5.95 -1.29
N ASP A 75 2.06 -6.18 -0.04
CA ASP A 75 3.06 -7.20 0.26
C ASP A 75 2.45 -8.60 0.13
N SER A 76 3.24 -9.55 -0.35
CA SER A 76 2.78 -10.91 -0.73
C SER A 76 2.41 -11.82 0.46
N ASP A 77 2.55 -11.34 1.68
CA ASP A 77 2.16 -11.97 2.95
C ASP A 77 0.95 -11.28 3.62
N ILE A 78 0.39 -10.25 2.99
CA ILE A 78 -0.83 -9.58 3.46
C ILE A 78 -2.07 -10.37 3.03
N VAL A 79 -2.94 -10.71 3.98
CA VAL A 79 -4.27 -11.24 3.66
C VAL A 79 -5.17 -10.10 3.20
N LEU A 80 -5.36 -10.02 1.89
CA LEU A 80 -6.21 -8.99 1.28
C LEU A 80 -7.67 -9.18 1.66
N ASN A 81 -8.29 -8.09 2.11
CA ASN A 81 -9.72 -8.01 2.38
C ASN A 81 -10.36 -6.99 1.44
N LEU A 82 -11.40 -7.39 0.72
CA LEU A 82 -12.11 -6.53 -0.23
C LEU A 82 -12.67 -5.27 0.45
N GLU A 83 -13.18 -5.38 1.67
CA GLU A 83 -13.69 -4.24 2.43
C GLU A 83 -12.56 -3.23 2.73
N ALA A 84 -11.39 -3.70 3.13
CA ALA A 84 -10.24 -2.85 3.39
C ALA A 84 -9.77 -2.12 2.11
N ILE A 85 -9.72 -2.82 0.98
CA ILE A 85 -9.41 -2.20 -0.32
C ILE A 85 -10.46 -1.14 -0.67
N HIS A 86 -11.75 -1.44 -0.47
CA HIS A 86 -12.84 -0.50 -0.73
C HIS A 86 -12.75 0.75 0.16
N LYS A 87 -12.40 0.59 1.43
CA LYS A 87 -12.15 1.73 2.34
C LYS A 87 -11.00 2.61 1.86
N LEU A 88 -9.87 2.02 1.42
CA LEU A 88 -8.79 2.80 0.81
C LEU A 88 -9.28 3.58 -0.41
N TRP A 89 -10.01 2.91 -1.29
CA TRP A 89 -10.56 3.51 -2.51
C TRP A 89 -11.50 4.68 -2.21
N GLN A 90 -12.40 4.54 -1.25
CA GLN A 90 -13.31 5.61 -0.83
C GLN A 90 -12.59 6.78 -0.16
N THR A 91 -11.50 6.49 0.56
CA THR A 91 -10.71 7.50 1.27
C THR A 91 -9.81 8.30 0.34
N ALA A 92 -9.30 7.67 -0.71
CA ALA A 92 -8.32 8.28 -1.61
C ALA A 92 -8.89 9.45 -2.41
N ASP A 93 -8.04 10.44 -2.64
CA ASP A 93 -8.34 11.63 -3.43
C ASP A 93 -7.06 12.11 -4.11
N LYS A 94 -7.09 12.24 -5.43
CA LYS A 94 -5.91 12.56 -6.23
C LYS A 94 -5.25 13.91 -5.91
N VAL A 95 -5.97 14.81 -5.25
CA VAL A 95 -5.48 16.15 -4.89
C VAL A 95 -5.10 16.20 -3.42
N ASN A 96 -6.04 15.80 -2.53
CA ASN A 96 -5.89 16.00 -1.09
C ASN A 96 -5.31 14.77 -0.37
N ARG A 97 -5.52 13.58 -0.91
CA ARG A 97 -5.05 12.30 -0.34
C ARG A 97 -4.57 11.37 -1.46
N PRO A 98 -3.51 11.78 -2.19
CA PRO A 98 -2.98 10.99 -3.31
C PRO A 98 -2.23 9.72 -2.85
N VAL A 99 -1.95 9.60 -1.57
CA VAL A 99 -1.39 8.40 -0.93
C VAL A 99 -2.23 8.08 0.29
N VAL A 100 -2.73 6.85 0.36
CA VAL A 100 -3.50 6.33 1.49
C VAL A 100 -2.97 4.96 1.85
N SER A 101 -2.62 4.76 3.11
CA SER A 101 -2.18 3.46 3.64
C SER A 101 -3.29 2.80 4.44
N GLY A 102 -3.46 1.50 4.25
CA GLY A 102 -4.20 0.68 5.18
C GLY A 102 -3.37 0.36 6.42
N VAL A 103 -4.03 0.24 7.54
CA VAL A 103 -3.37 -0.17 8.79
C VAL A 103 -3.18 -1.68 8.78
N TYR A 104 -1.95 -2.11 9.00
CA TYR A 104 -1.62 -3.49 9.31
C TYR A 104 -0.66 -3.55 10.49
N PHE A 105 -0.48 -4.72 11.04
CA PHE A 105 0.25 -4.92 12.28
C PHE A 105 1.43 -5.86 12.05
N ILE A 106 2.54 -5.54 12.70
CA ILE A 106 3.70 -6.42 12.80
C ILE A 106 3.78 -6.99 14.21
N SER A 107 4.21 -8.24 14.33
CA SER A 107 4.56 -8.81 15.63
C SER A 107 5.98 -8.40 15.99
N LYS A 108 6.15 -7.85 17.19
CA LYS A 108 7.48 -7.66 17.79
C LYS A 108 7.64 -8.62 18.95
N GLU A 109 8.76 -9.34 18.98
CA GLU A 109 9.20 -10.03 20.20
C GLU A 109 9.62 -8.97 21.21
N ASN A 110 8.91 -8.88 22.32
CA ASN A 110 9.38 -8.16 23.48
C ASN A 110 10.13 -9.17 24.39
N GLU A 111 11.19 -8.73 25.02
CA GLU A 111 11.85 -9.47 26.08
C GLU A 111 10.80 -9.85 27.15
N GLY A 112 10.38 -11.11 27.18
CA GLY A 112 9.42 -11.60 28.17
C GLY A 112 8.13 -12.24 27.67
N SER A 113 8.04 -12.72 26.43
CA SER A 113 7.11 -13.78 25.99
C SER A 113 5.77 -13.48 25.36
N LEU A 114 5.33 -12.28 25.17
CA LEU A 114 4.07 -12.05 24.42
C LEU A 114 4.33 -11.19 23.17
N MET A 115 4.13 -11.78 21.99
CA MET A 115 4.06 -11.04 20.73
C MET A 115 2.92 -10.03 20.82
N ARG A 116 3.23 -8.75 20.83
CA ARG A 116 2.23 -7.70 20.74
C ARG A 116 2.17 -7.17 19.32
N PRO A 117 0.97 -7.07 18.72
CA PRO A 117 0.82 -6.44 17.42
C PRO A 117 1.06 -4.92 17.56
N PHE A 118 1.92 -4.37 16.69
CA PHE A 118 2.14 -2.94 16.59
C PHE A 118 1.64 -2.45 15.24
N PRO A 119 0.88 -1.34 15.20
CA PRO A 119 0.48 -0.73 13.95
C PRO A 119 1.70 -0.13 13.25
N VAL A 120 1.76 -0.27 11.93
CA VAL A 120 2.86 0.29 11.13
C VAL A 120 2.47 1.70 10.64
N LEU A 121 2.21 2.59 11.60
CA LEU A 121 1.92 4.02 11.40
C LEU A 121 2.76 4.82 12.37
N PHE A 122 3.39 5.90 11.89
CA PHE A 122 4.36 6.65 12.66
C PHE A 122 4.19 8.16 12.45
N ASP A 123 4.50 8.92 13.51
CA ASP A 123 4.83 10.34 13.45
C ASP A 123 6.33 10.51 13.63
N ASP A 124 6.93 11.36 12.83
CA ASP A 124 8.33 11.73 12.97
C ASP A 124 8.46 12.70 14.14
N VAL A 125 9.21 12.31 15.16
CA VAL A 125 9.51 13.15 16.33
C VAL A 125 10.79 13.96 16.09
N SER A 126 11.77 13.31 15.43
CA SER A 126 13.04 13.93 15.00
C SER A 126 13.60 13.16 13.80
N GLU A 127 14.74 13.57 13.27
CA GLU A 127 15.43 12.90 12.16
C GLU A 127 15.71 11.40 12.43
N PHE A 128 15.83 11.01 13.71
CA PHE A 128 16.20 9.65 14.12
C PHE A 128 15.17 8.97 15.03
N GLU A 129 14.04 9.63 15.30
CA GLU A 129 13.05 9.12 16.23
C GLU A 129 11.65 9.18 15.63
N VAL A 130 10.96 8.03 15.65
CA VAL A 130 9.57 7.90 15.24
C VAL A 130 8.72 7.44 16.42
N ARG A 131 7.50 7.91 16.49
CA ARG A 131 6.51 7.50 17.47
C ARG A 131 5.37 6.76 16.80
N TYR A 132 5.03 5.59 17.32
CA TYR A 132 3.86 4.84 16.86
C TYR A 132 2.55 5.56 17.20
N HIS A 133 1.62 5.57 16.26
CA HIS A 133 0.24 5.94 16.56
C HIS A 133 -0.41 4.87 17.44
N HIS A 134 -0.56 5.17 18.72
CA HIS A 134 -1.20 4.26 19.67
C HIS A 134 -1.84 5.04 20.85
N PRO A 135 -3.12 4.79 21.22
CA PRO A 135 -4.06 3.88 20.57
C PRO A 135 -4.52 4.39 19.18
N LEU A 136 -4.86 3.44 18.29
CA LEU A 136 -5.44 3.80 17.01
C LEU A 136 -6.89 4.23 17.19
N PRO A 137 -7.33 5.33 16.58
CA PRO A 137 -8.73 5.72 16.61
C PRO A 137 -9.56 4.77 15.72
N ASP A 138 -10.72 4.35 16.23
CA ASP A 138 -11.63 3.49 15.48
C ASP A 138 -12.28 4.21 14.30
N ASN A 139 -12.26 3.57 13.12
CA ASN A 139 -12.96 4.03 11.92
C ASN A 139 -12.67 5.47 11.47
N GLN A 140 -11.47 5.97 11.73
CA GLN A 140 -11.06 7.31 11.35
C GLN A 140 -9.93 7.28 10.32
N VAL A 141 -9.91 8.30 9.47
CA VAL A 141 -8.76 8.60 8.62
C VAL A 141 -7.88 9.57 9.38
N ILE A 142 -6.66 9.16 9.66
CA ILE A 142 -5.67 9.99 10.34
C ILE A 142 -4.56 10.38 9.40
N ARG A 143 -3.95 11.53 9.63
CA ARG A 143 -2.70 11.91 8.99
C ARG A 143 -1.55 11.32 9.82
N CYS A 144 -0.57 10.74 9.15
CA CYS A 144 0.69 10.31 9.74
C CYS A 144 1.84 10.78 8.85
N ASP A 145 3.04 10.84 9.39
CA ASP A 145 4.22 11.26 8.64
C ASP A 145 4.80 10.09 7.85
N SER A 146 4.72 8.87 8.39
CA SER A 146 5.14 7.66 7.70
C SER A 146 4.24 6.46 8.01
N ALA A 147 4.18 5.53 7.08
CA ALA A 147 3.40 4.29 7.19
C ALA A 147 4.18 3.13 6.58
N GLY A 148 3.86 1.92 7.04
CA GLY A 148 4.35 0.72 6.38
C GLY A 148 3.87 0.62 4.93
N PHE A 149 4.71 0.10 4.06
CA PHE A 149 4.45 0.05 2.62
C PHE A 149 3.79 -1.25 2.14
N GLY A 150 3.26 -2.06 3.07
CA GLY A 150 2.65 -3.35 2.75
C GLY A 150 1.23 -3.29 2.21
N PHE A 151 0.52 -2.17 2.37
CA PHE A 151 -0.84 -1.99 1.85
C PHE A 151 -1.12 -0.51 1.59
N VAL A 152 -0.76 -0.02 0.41
CA VAL A 152 -0.80 1.41 0.04
C VAL A 152 -1.47 1.63 -1.30
N LEU A 153 -2.41 2.56 -1.37
CA LEU A 153 -2.98 3.06 -2.61
C LEU A 153 -2.37 4.43 -2.94
N MET A 154 -1.83 4.58 -4.14
CA MET A 154 -1.03 5.73 -4.54
C MET A 154 -1.45 6.24 -5.91
N HIS A 155 -1.65 7.55 -6.04
CA HIS A 155 -1.98 8.21 -7.31
C HIS A 155 -0.72 8.70 -8.04
N LYS A 156 -0.76 8.66 -9.35
CA LYS A 156 0.37 9.04 -10.21
C LYS A 156 0.84 10.49 -10.06
N SER A 157 -0.01 11.39 -9.56
CA SER A 157 0.34 12.80 -9.33
C SER A 157 1.51 13.02 -8.36
N ILE A 158 1.85 12.01 -7.54
CA ILE A 158 2.99 12.13 -6.60
C ILE A 158 4.34 11.84 -7.24
N VAL A 159 4.39 11.16 -8.39
CA VAL A 159 5.63 10.72 -9.05
C VAL A 159 6.62 11.86 -9.24
N PRO A 160 6.25 13.04 -9.76
CA PRO A 160 7.19 14.15 -9.91
C PRO A 160 7.78 14.62 -8.57
N LYS A 161 6.96 14.64 -7.51
CA LYS A 161 7.41 15.05 -6.17
C LYS A 161 8.38 14.05 -5.57
N MET A 162 8.09 12.75 -5.73
CA MET A 162 8.99 11.69 -5.24
C MET A 162 10.34 11.73 -5.96
N ARG A 163 10.36 11.89 -7.27
CA ARG A 163 11.60 12.00 -8.04
C ARG A 163 12.41 13.25 -7.71
N ALA A 164 11.74 14.37 -7.43
CA ALA A 164 12.42 15.59 -7.00
C ALA A 164 13.05 15.45 -5.60
N ALA A 165 12.41 14.70 -4.70
CA ALA A 165 12.92 14.47 -3.35
C ALA A 165 14.07 13.45 -3.31
N TYR A 166 14.09 12.51 -4.24
CA TYR A 166 15.08 11.45 -4.33
C TYR A 166 15.62 11.36 -5.78
N PRO A 167 16.43 12.34 -6.20
CA PRO A 167 17.12 12.25 -7.48
C PRO A 167 18.11 11.10 -7.40
N GLY A 168 17.87 10.02 -8.14
CA GLY A 168 18.66 8.78 -8.19
C GLY A 168 20.13 8.99 -8.56
#